data_bb6bd488ff3ce26c671a0284eeae0db1
#
_entry.id   bb6bd488ff3ce26c671a0284eeae0db1
#
_cell.length_a   1.000
_cell.length_b   1.000
_cell.length_c   1.000
_cell.angle_alpha   90.00
_cell.angle_beta   90.00
_cell.angle_gamma   90.00
#
_symmetry.space_group_name_H-M   'P 1'
#
loop_
_entity.id
_entity.type
_entity.pdbx_description
1 polymer ?
#
loop_
_entity_poly.entity_id
_entity_poly.type
_entity_poly.pdbx_seq_one_letter_code
_entity_poly.pdbx_strand_id
1 'polypeptide(L)'
;MALYDKLVSPADTSDMPDDVARDVPANGMKFIAANGLQNAGDQMINPKTVLPWLLTAQGAPGLAIALLVPIRESLSMLPQAALTPWVKRRAHRKSVWILGSITQGVMALIMALSAAVFDGMAAAVAILAALAIFALGRSLCSIGSKDVQGRTIPKGQRGQITGLATVLSGVVAITLGLGIRWFGGDDLPTSVLTWMIAISALTWFAGAVVFHRVTEPAGETSEDSAGSWVKESWELLSDDAPFRNFVIVRSLLLVSALSPAFFVSLSAERGDGELSGLGPFLIASGAAAILGGQVSGKLSDKSSKSTMTWGAGLASVILLAVMAQVTFAEDWSGWALPVAYFLITLTHTGVRVARKTYVVDMAEGDQRTTYVAVANSAMGVILLATGAISGGLAMLGTMWALGFFAVLGLIGVAMARALPDVSAKG
;
A
#
# COMPACT_ATOMS: atom_id res chain seq x y z
N MET A 1 9.46 14.81 25.15
CA MET A 1 10.86 14.94 24.75
C MET A 1 11.64 13.65 25.01
N ALA A 2 11.85 13.18 26.23
CA ALA A 2 12.68 12.00 26.50
C ALA A 2 12.30 10.70 25.74
N LEU A 3 11.06 10.48 25.34
CA LEU A 3 10.64 9.32 24.56
C LEU A 3 11.00 9.47 23.09
N TYR A 4 10.80 10.66 22.52
CA TYR A 4 11.13 10.92 21.12
C TYR A 4 12.62 10.74 20.87
N ASP A 5 13.46 11.28 21.75
CA ASP A 5 14.93 11.21 21.65
C ASP A 5 15.47 9.77 21.78
N LYS A 6 14.69 8.88 22.41
CA LYS A 6 15.00 7.44 22.45
C LYS A 6 14.60 6.69 21.19
N LEU A 7 13.59 7.17 20.46
CA LEU A 7 13.02 6.50 19.31
C LEU A 7 13.56 7.00 17.97
N VAL A 8 13.98 8.27 17.93
CA VAL A 8 14.40 8.96 16.72
C VAL A 8 15.78 9.57 16.95
N SER A 9 16.72 9.28 16.06
CA SER A 9 18.06 9.82 16.13
C SER A 9 18.06 11.35 15.94
N PRO A 10 18.96 12.09 16.57
CA PRO A 10 19.13 13.52 16.36
C PRO A 10 19.35 13.84 14.87
N ALA A 11 18.83 14.97 14.42
CA ALA A 11 19.09 15.52 13.10
C ALA A 11 19.41 17.02 13.22
N ASP A 12 20.09 17.54 12.22
CA ASP A 12 20.37 18.95 12.11
C ASP A 12 19.08 19.74 11.87
N THR A 13 18.87 20.77 12.67
CA THR A 13 17.72 21.67 12.60
C THR A 13 18.13 23.11 12.29
N SER A 14 19.40 23.36 11.95
CA SER A 14 19.94 24.71 11.70
C SER A 14 19.27 25.44 10.54
N ASP A 15 18.74 24.69 9.56
CA ASP A 15 17.98 25.21 8.41
C ASP A 15 16.50 25.52 8.73
N MET A 16 16.04 25.28 9.96
CA MET A 16 14.63 25.45 10.35
C MET A 16 14.46 26.73 11.20
N PRO A 17 13.34 27.46 11.08
CA PRO A 17 13.00 28.53 12.02
C PRO A 17 12.97 28.00 13.47
N ASP A 18 13.44 28.82 14.42
CA ASP A 18 13.61 28.42 15.83
C ASP A 18 12.30 27.94 16.49
N ASP A 19 11.16 28.54 16.15
CA ASP A 19 9.83 28.16 16.62
C ASP A 19 9.42 26.78 16.10
N VAL A 20 9.75 26.46 14.85
CA VAL A 20 9.49 25.15 14.24
C VAL A 20 10.45 24.09 14.81
N ALA A 21 11.73 24.41 14.94
CA ALA A 21 12.75 23.50 15.49
C ALA A 21 12.41 23.05 16.91
N ARG A 22 11.90 23.96 17.76
CA ARG A 22 11.45 23.67 19.12
C ARG A 22 10.29 22.66 19.16
N ASP A 23 9.39 22.69 18.16
CA ASP A 23 8.21 21.83 18.11
C ASP A 23 8.44 20.47 17.45
N VAL A 24 9.65 20.23 16.87
CA VAL A 24 10.01 18.97 16.17
C VAL A 24 9.73 17.71 17.00
N PRO A 25 10.15 17.58 18.28
CA PRO A 25 9.89 16.36 19.04
C PRO A 25 8.39 16.10 19.28
N ALA A 26 7.63 17.15 19.58
CA ALA A 26 6.19 17.07 19.80
C ALA A 26 5.45 16.72 18.50
N ASN A 27 5.81 17.36 17.39
CA ASN A 27 5.25 17.06 16.08
C ASN A 27 5.62 15.66 15.61
N GLY A 28 6.88 15.24 15.78
CA GLY A 28 7.33 13.90 15.42
C GLY A 28 6.54 12.78 16.11
N MET A 29 6.28 12.93 17.43
CA MET A 29 5.43 11.99 18.17
C MET A 29 3.98 11.98 17.65
N LYS A 30 3.41 13.14 17.29
CA LYS A 30 2.07 13.21 16.70
C LYS A 30 2.03 12.54 15.32
N PHE A 31 3.08 12.68 14.50
CA PHE A 31 3.20 11.97 13.22
C PHE A 31 3.30 10.46 13.40
N ILE A 32 4.12 9.97 14.35
CA ILE A 32 4.22 8.53 14.66
C ILE A 32 2.86 8.00 15.09
N ALA A 33 2.18 8.69 16.01
CA ALA A 33 0.89 8.27 16.51
C ALA A 33 -0.21 8.30 15.44
N ALA A 34 -0.36 9.41 14.69
CA ALA A 34 -1.39 9.54 13.67
C ALA A 34 -1.20 8.57 12.50
N ASN A 35 0.04 8.44 11.99
CA ASN A 35 0.35 7.47 10.93
C ASN A 35 0.28 6.02 11.46
N GLY A 36 0.65 5.78 12.71
CA GLY A 36 0.50 4.47 13.35
C GLY A 36 -0.96 4.06 13.47
N LEU A 37 -1.84 4.95 13.92
CA LEU A 37 -3.28 4.73 13.97
C LEU A 37 -3.86 4.48 12.58
N GLN A 38 -3.48 5.29 11.58
CA GLN A 38 -3.91 5.09 10.19
C GLN A 38 -3.46 3.73 9.66
N ASN A 39 -2.21 3.34 9.90
CA ASN A 39 -1.67 2.06 9.48
C ASN A 39 -2.33 0.88 10.22
N ALA A 40 -2.69 1.07 11.49
CA ALA A 40 -3.44 0.07 12.27
C ALA A 40 -4.82 -0.18 11.66
N GLY A 41 -5.56 0.88 11.34
CA GLY A 41 -6.83 0.78 10.63
C GLY A 41 -6.69 0.10 9.27
N ASP A 42 -5.64 0.45 8.51
CA ASP A 42 -5.32 -0.18 7.22
C ASP A 42 -5.11 -1.71 7.32
N GLN A 43 -4.66 -2.25 8.47
CA GLN A 43 -4.58 -3.71 8.65
C GLN A 43 -5.95 -4.36 8.86
N MET A 44 -6.87 -3.64 9.51
CA MET A 44 -8.22 -4.15 9.79
C MET A 44 -9.14 -4.16 8.56
N ILE A 45 -8.85 -3.35 7.54
CA ILE A 45 -9.57 -3.31 6.26
C ILE A 45 -8.66 -3.66 5.08
N ASN A 46 -7.63 -4.47 5.32
CA ASN A 46 -6.60 -4.73 4.33
C ASN A 46 -7.20 -5.38 3.06
N PRO A 47 -7.00 -4.77 1.87
CA PRO A 47 -7.53 -5.30 0.61
C PRO A 47 -6.80 -6.54 0.10
N LYS A 48 -5.74 -6.96 0.79
CA LYS A 48 -4.97 -8.17 0.45
C LYS A 48 -5.24 -9.35 1.39
N THR A 49 -5.94 -9.12 2.52
CA THR A 49 -6.24 -10.14 3.53
C THR A 49 -7.69 -10.12 3.96
N VAL A 50 -8.09 -9.10 4.71
CA VAL A 50 -9.40 -9.02 5.38
C VAL A 50 -10.56 -8.92 4.36
N LEU A 51 -10.47 -7.98 3.42
CA LEU A 51 -11.54 -7.78 2.44
C LEU A 51 -11.69 -8.94 1.45
N PRO A 52 -10.63 -9.58 0.91
CA PRO A 52 -10.75 -10.79 0.12
C PRO A 52 -11.43 -11.92 0.89
N TRP A 53 -11.02 -12.16 2.15
CA TRP A 53 -11.63 -13.17 3.00
C TRP A 53 -13.12 -12.90 3.21
N LEU A 54 -13.49 -11.68 3.63
CA LEU A 54 -14.87 -11.28 3.86
C LEU A 54 -15.74 -11.49 2.61
N LEU A 55 -15.29 -10.98 1.45
CA LEU A 55 -16.04 -11.07 0.20
C LEU A 55 -16.15 -12.51 -0.29
N THR A 56 -15.11 -13.33 -0.12
CA THR A 56 -15.19 -14.77 -0.45
C THR A 56 -16.20 -15.48 0.43
N ALA A 57 -16.18 -15.22 1.76
CA ALA A 57 -17.13 -15.80 2.70
C ALA A 57 -18.59 -15.36 2.44
N GLN A 58 -18.80 -14.19 1.85
CA GLN A 58 -20.12 -13.68 1.44
C GLN A 58 -20.52 -14.12 0.01
N GLY A 59 -19.73 -14.96 -0.65
CA GLY A 59 -20.04 -15.46 -1.99
C GLY A 59 -19.88 -14.41 -3.11
N ALA A 60 -19.05 -13.41 -2.92
CA ALA A 60 -18.77 -12.41 -3.94
C ALA A 60 -17.97 -13.00 -5.11
N PRO A 61 -18.20 -12.53 -6.37
CA PRO A 61 -17.49 -13.05 -7.53
C PRO A 61 -15.99 -12.67 -7.51
N GLY A 62 -15.14 -13.53 -8.10
CA GLY A 62 -13.68 -13.34 -8.17
C GLY A 62 -13.27 -12.01 -8.80
N LEU A 63 -14.07 -11.46 -9.72
CA LEU A 63 -13.86 -10.12 -10.28
C LEU A 63 -13.83 -9.03 -9.19
N ALA A 64 -14.74 -9.08 -8.25
CA ALA A 64 -14.81 -8.09 -7.16
C ALA A 64 -13.56 -8.17 -6.27
N ILE A 65 -13.10 -9.38 -5.95
CA ILE A 65 -11.90 -9.62 -5.15
C ILE A 65 -10.65 -9.10 -5.90
N ALA A 66 -10.56 -9.37 -7.19
CA ALA A 66 -9.47 -8.88 -8.03
C ALA A 66 -9.37 -7.35 -8.10
N LEU A 67 -10.50 -6.64 -7.99
CA LEU A 67 -10.57 -5.19 -8.05
C LEU A 67 -10.23 -4.49 -6.73
N LEU A 68 -10.21 -5.18 -5.58
CA LEU A 68 -9.94 -4.59 -4.27
C LEU A 68 -8.60 -3.84 -4.24
N VAL A 69 -7.51 -4.50 -4.60
CA VAL A 69 -6.17 -3.90 -4.58
C VAL A 69 -6.01 -2.82 -5.65
N PRO A 70 -6.40 -3.05 -6.92
CA PRO A 70 -6.36 -2.03 -7.95
C PRO A 70 -7.11 -0.75 -7.56
N ILE A 71 -8.34 -0.84 -7.09
CA ILE A 71 -9.14 0.31 -6.66
C ILE A 71 -8.43 1.04 -5.52
N ARG A 72 -8.01 0.30 -4.47
CA ARG A 72 -7.36 0.89 -3.30
C ARG A 72 -6.06 1.62 -3.64
N GLU A 73 -5.21 1.00 -4.45
CA GLU A 73 -3.90 1.57 -4.81
C GLU A 73 -4.03 2.65 -5.88
N SER A 74 -4.82 2.42 -6.94
CA SER A 74 -4.94 3.37 -8.05
C SER A 74 -5.56 4.68 -7.62
N LEU A 75 -6.70 4.65 -6.92
CA LEU A 75 -7.38 5.87 -6.50
C LEU A 75 -6.66 6.60 -5.36
N SER A 76 -5.70 5.94 -4.69
CA SER A 76 -4.80 6.64 -3.77
C SER A 76 -3.66 7.39 -4.48
N MET A 77 -3.34 7.05 -5.73
CA MET A 77 -2.22 7.59 -6.48
C MET A 77 -2.66 8.53 -7.63
N LEU A 78 -3.63 8.07 -8.41
CA LEU A 78 -4.06 8.72 -9.66
C LEU A 78 -4.52 10.17 -9.47
N PRO A 79 -5.34 10.52 -8.46
CA PRO A 79 -5.85 11.87 -8.31
C PRO A 79 -4.84 12.84 -7.68
N GLN A 80 -3.67 12.39 -7.23
CA GLN A 80 -2.72 13.24 -6.50
C GLN A 80 -2.29 14.46 -7.32
N ALA A 81 -1.96 14.27 -8.59
CA ALA A 81 -1.56 15.37 -9.47
C ALA A 81 -2.71 16.39 -9.66
N ALA A 82 -3.92 15.91 -9.89
CA ALA A 82 -5.10 16.78 -10.06
C ALA A 82 -5.51 17.51 -8.77
N LEU A 83 -5.24 16.91 -7.59
CA LEU A 83 -5.56 17.50 -6.29
C LEU A 83 -4.50 18.49 -5.80
N THR A 84 -3.27 18.41 -6.31
CA THR A 84 -2.15 19.25 -5.86
C THR A 84 -2.43 20.75 -5.95
N PRO A 85 -3.00 21.32 -7.02
CA PRO A 85 -3.32 22.75 -7.09
C PRO A 85 -4.30 23.17 -6.00
N TRP A 86 -5.34 22.34 -5.74
CA TRP A 86 -6.31 22.61 -4.68
C TRP A 86 -5.68 22.58 -3.28
N VAL A 87 -4.71 21.69 -3.04
CA VAL A 87 -3.96 21.61 -1.78
C VAL A 87 -3.04 22.82 -1.61
N LYS A 88 -2.35 23.26 -2.67
CA LYS A 88 -1.44 24.40 -2.65
C LYS A 88 -2.14 25.73 -2.34
N ARG A 89 -3.44 25.86 -2.59
CA ARG A 89 -4.24 27.04 -2.21
C ARG A 89 -4.48 27.16 -0.71
N ARG A 90 -4.12 26.16 0.10
CA ARG A 90 -4.34 26.15 1.55
C ARG A 90 -3.08 26.47 2.31
N ALA A 91 -3.12 27.49 3.18
CA ALA A 91 -2.00 27.86 4.04
C ALA A 91 -1.66 26.76 5.07
N HIS A 92 -2.70 26.10 5.63
CA HIS A 92 -2.55 24.98 6.57
C HIS A 92 -3.02 23.67 5.92
N ARG A 93 -2.07 22.85 5.51
CA ARG A 93 -2.33 21.59 4.76
C ARG A 93 -2.65 20.40 5.67
N LYS A 94 -2.49 20.54 6.99
CA LYS A 94 -2.98 19.55 7.96
C LYS A 94 -4.49 19.32 7.83
N SER A 95 -5.26 20.36 7.45
CA SER A 95 -6.71 20.25 7.20
C SER A 95 -7.04 19.26 6.08
N VAL A 96 -6.19 19.15 5.07
CA VAL A 96 -6.33 18.18 3.96
C VAL A 96 -6.14 16.75 4.47
N TRP A 97 -5.13 16.53 5.32
CA TRP A 97 -4.91 15.23 5.95
C TRP A 97 -6.07 14.82 6.84
N ILE A 98 -6.58 15.76 7.67
CA ILE A 98 -7.72 15.54 8.56
C ILE A 98 -8.97 15.16 7.76
N LEU A 99 -9.28 15.91 6.69
CA LEU A 99 -10.39 15.60 5.79
C LEU A 99 -10.26 14.19 5.21
N GLY A 100 -9.07 13.84 4.70
CA GLY A 100 -8.80 12.51 4.17
C GLY A 100 -8.97 11.41 5.21
N SER A 101 -8.50 11.64 6.45
CA SER A 101 -8.64 10.69 7.55
C SER A 101 -10.10 10.49 7.95
N ILE A 102 -10.88 11.56 8.10
CA ILE A 102 -12.31 11.48 8.41
C ILE A 102 -13.06 10.74 7.29
N THR A 103 -12.77 11.05 6.02
CA THR A 103 -13.34 10.33 4.87
C THR A 103 -13.06 8.84 4.97
N GLN A 104 -11.83 8.43 5.29
CA GLN A 104 -11.47 7.02 5.47
C GLN A 104 -12.26 6.36 6.61
N GLY A 105 -12.39 7.01 7.77
CA GLY A 105 -13.17 6.50 8.89
C GLY A 105 -14.65 6.32 8.55
N VAL A 106 -15.26 7.31 7.87
CA VAL A 106 -16.66 7.20 7.42
C VAL A 106 -16.84 6.06 6.41
N MET A 107 -15.93 5.93 5.46
CA MET A 107 -16.02 4.85 4.47
C MET A 107 -15.77 3.47 5.09
N ALA A 108 -14.95 3.35 6.12
CA ALA A 108 -14.80 2.12 6.89
C ALA A 108 -16.14 1.71 7.56
N LEU A 109 -16.87 2.67 8.15
CA LEU A 109 -18.21 2.40 8.69
C LEU A 109 -19.21 1.98 7.59
N ILE A 110 -19.14 2.61 6.42
CA ILE A 110 -20.01 2.24 5.28
C ILE A 110 -19.64 0.83 4.77
N MET A 111 -18.36 0.46 4.70
CA MET A 111 -17.95 -0.91 4.35
C MET A 111 -18.47 -1.93 5.37
N ALA A 112 -18.38 -1.62 6.67
CA ALA A 112 -18.91 -2.49 7.72
C ALA A 112 -20.44 -2.63 7.61
N LEU A 113 -21.16 -1.54 7.41
CA LEU A 113 -22.61 -1.56 7.20
C LEU A 113 -23.00 -2.38 5.96
N SER A 114 -22.26 -2.19 4.87
CA SER A 114 -22.48 -2.93 3.63
C SER A 114 -22.28 -4.44 3.83
N ALA A 115 -21.25 -4.83 4.59
CA ALA A 115 -21.00 -6.23 4.93
C ALA A 115 -22.05 -6.82 5.88
N ALA A 116 -22.72 -6.00 6.69
CA ALA A 116 -23.77 -6.45 7.60
C ALA A 116 -25.14 -6.62 6.93
N VAL A 117 -25.39 -5.85 5.85
CA VAL A 117 -26.73 -5.74 5.24
C VAL A 117 -26.82 -6.50 3.92
N PHE A 118 -25.72 -6.65 3.20
CA PHE A 118 -25.70 -7.22 1.86
C PHE A 118 -24.80 -8.47 1.80
N ASP A 119 -25.11 -9.36 0.85
CA ASP A 119 -24.31 -10.53 0.49
C ASP A 119 -23.99 -10.54 -1.01
N GLY A 120 -23.06 -11.39 -1.41
CA GLY A 120 -22.72 -11.66 -2.80
C GLY A 120 -22.32 -10.42 -3.60
N MET A 121 -22.92 -10.24 -4.75
CA MET A 121 -22.62 -9.12 -5.66
C MET A 121 -23.00 -7.76 -5.05
N ALA A 122 -24.11 -7.68 -4.28
CA ALA A 122 -24.53 -6.42 -3.69
C ALA A 122 -23.53 -5.92 -2.62
N ALA A 123 -23.05 -6.82 -1.75
CA ALA A 123 -21.98 -6.52 -0.80
C ALA A 123 -20.71 -6.09 -1.54
N ALA A 124 -20.32 -6.82 -2.58
CA ALA A 124 -19.14 -6.52 -3.37
C ALA A 124 -19.17 -5.11 -3.98
N VAL A 125 -20.26 -4.75 -4.64
CA VAL A 125 -20.41 -3.42 -5.28
C VAL A 125 -20.39 -2.31 -4.22
N ALA A 126 -21.12 -2.47 -3.11
CA ALA A 126 -21.17 -1.47 -2.05
C ALA A 126 -19.80 -1.28 -1.36
N ILE A 127 -19.09 -2.38 -1.06
CA ILE A 127 -17.76 -2.33 -0.45
C ILE A 127 -16.74 -1.73 -1.42
N LEU A 128 -16.75 -2.10 -2.71
CA LEU A 128 -15.84 -1.52 -3.71
C LEU A 128 -16.08 -0.04 -3.92
N ALA A 129 -17.34 0.42 -3.92
CA ALA A 129 -17.67 1.84 -4.01
C ALA A 129 -17.17 2.62 -2.78
N ALA A 130 -17.39 2.09 -1.58
CA ALA A 130 -16.88 2.68 -0.36
C ALA A 130 -15.35 2.69 -0.32
N LEU A 131 -14.69 1.61 -0.76
CA LEU A 131 -13.25 1.49 -0.87
C LEU A 131 -12.65 2.50 -1.88
N ALA A 132 -13.36 2.78 -2.96
CA ALA A 132 -12.96 3.80 -3.92
C ALA A 132 -12.89 5.19 -3.28
N ILE A 133 -13.94 5.59 -2.55
CA ILE A 133 -13.98 6.88 -1.84
C ILE A 133 -12.95 6.89 -0.70
N PHE A 134 -12.79 5.77 0.01
CA PHE A 134 -11.74 5.60 1.02
C PHE A 134 -10.33 5.86 0.42
N ALA A 135 -10.06 5.34 -0.77
CA ALA A 135 -8.78 5.53 -1.47
C ALA A 135 -8.56 6.99 -1.90
N LEU A 136 -9.62 7.73 -2.27
CA LEU A 136 -9.53 9.18 -2.48
C LEU A 136 -9.16 9.91 -1.18
N GLY A 137 -9.77 9.55 -0.05
CA GLY A 137 -9.38 10.05 1.27
C GLY A 137 -7.90 9.77 1.58
N ARG A 138 -7.42 8.58 1.22
CA ARG A 138 -6.00 8.20 1.37
C ARG A 138 -5.07 9.06 0.51
N SER A 139 -5.49 9.43 -0.70
CA SER A 139 -4.77 10.36 -1.57
C SER A 139 -4.55 11.71 -0.87
N LEU A 140 -5.61 12.28 -0.27
CA LEU A 140 -5.52 13.53 0.51
C LEU A 140 -4.56 13.38 1.70
N CYS A 141 -4.65 12.31 2.47
CA CYS A 141 -3.71 12.04 3.56
C CYS A 141 -2.26 11.94 3.06
N SER A 142 -2.03 11.31 1.92
CA SER A 142 -0.70 11.14 1.34
C SER A 142 -0.06 12.47 0.96
N ILE A 143 -0.82 13.38 0.33
CA ILE A 143 -0.34 14.71 -0.06
C ILE A 143 -0.12 15.55 1.19
N GLY A 144 -1.13 15.68 2.06
CA GLY A 144 -1.09 16.49 3.26
C GLY A 144 0.02 16.07 4.22
N SER A 145 0.20 14.75 4.44
CA SER A 145 1.26 14.25 5.32
C SER A 145 2.66 14.62 4.84
N LYS A 146 2.95 14.46 3.55
CA LYS A 146 4.27 14.77 3.00
C LYS A 146 4.60 16.26 3.10
N ASP A 147 3.63 17.10 2.82
CA ASP A 147 3.81 18.55 2.88
C ASP A 147 4.02 19.03 4.32
N VAL A 148 3.13 18.67 5.25
CA VAL A 148 3.25 19.04 6.65
C VAL A 148 4.54 18.48 7.27
N GLN A 149 4.88 17.21 6.97
CA GLN A 149 6.13 16.61 7.42
C GLN A 149 7.36 17.34 6.85
N GLY A 150 7.27 17.76 5.59
CA GLY A 150 8.34 18.53 4.94
C GLY A 150 8.69 19.84 5.63
N ARG A 151 7.68 20.48 6.25
CA ARG A 151 7.82 21.79 6.93
C ARG A 151 8.10 21.69 8.42
N THR A 152 7.71 20.58 9.05
CA THR A 152 7.71 20.47 10.52
C THR A 152 8.69 19.44 11.06
N ILE A 153 9.30 18.62 10.19
CA ILE A 153 10.24 17.55 10.55
C ILE A 153 11.53 17.68 9.72
N PRO A 154 12.72 17.72 10.35
CA PRO A 154 13.98 17.85 9.64
C PRO A 154 14.28 16.64 8.75
N LYS A 155 15.11 16.86 7.74
CA LYS A 155 15.68 15.78 6.93
C LYS A 155 16.42 14.80 7.84
N GLY A 156 16.39 13.50 7.53
CA GLY A 156 17.01 12.45 8.36
C GLY A 156 16.09 11.87 9.44
N GLN A 157 15.06 12.57 9.91
CA GLN A 157 14.08 12.02 10.86
C GLN A 157 12.78 11.50 10.19
N ARG A 158 12.45 12.00 8.99
CA ARG A 158 11.22 11.66 8.26
C ARG A 158 11.09 10.16 7.98
N GLY A 159 12.19 9.53 7.57
CA GLY A 159 12.25 8.08 7.32
C GLY A 159 12.08 7.27 8.60
N GLN A 160 12.70 7.69 9.71
CA GLN A 160 12.58 7.02 11.01
C GLN A 160 11.14 7.06 11.54
N ILE A 161 10.48 8.23 11.46
CA ILE A 161 9.05 8.39 11.83
C ILE A 161 8.16 7.46 11.03
N THR A 162 8.37 7.40 9.71
CA THR A 162 7.60 6.51 8.81
C THR A 162 7.89 5.04 9.13
N GLY A 163 9.14 4.69 9.42
CA GLY A 163 9.57 3.35 9.82
C GLY A 163 8.89 2.89 11.11
N LEU A 164 8.88 3.74 12.14
CA LEU A 164 8.20 3.44 13.41
C LEU A 164 6.69 3.21 13.23
N ALA A 165 6.03 4.04 12.42
CA ALA A 165 4.62 3.83 12.08
C ALA A 165 4.38 2.50 11.34
N THR A 166 5.33 2.06 10.52
CA THR A 166 5.25 0.77 9.80
C THR A 166 5.46 -0.41 10.75
N VAL A 167 6.40 -0.32 11.70
CA VAL A 167 6.59 -1.33 12.74
C VAL A 167 5.32 -1.49 13.57
N LEU A 168 4.70 -0.38 13.99
CA LEU A 168 3.43 -0.40 14.72
C LEU A 168 2.32 -1.10 13.92
N SER A 169 2.24 -0.84 12.61
CA SER A 169 1.34 -1.56 11.70
C SER A 169 1.57 -3.08 11.72
N GLY A 170 2.83 -3.49 11.67
CA GLY A 170 3.21 -4.91 11.72
C GLY A 170 2.82 -5.57 13.04
N VAL A 171 3.04 -4.88 14.17
CA VAL A 171 2.63 -5.35 15.50
C VAL A 171 1.11 -5.51 15.57
N VAL A 172 0.35 -4.53 15.09
CA VAL A 172 -1.12 -4.61 15.05
C VAL A 172 -1.58 -5.79 14.18
N ALA A 173 -0.98 -6.00 13.01
CA ALA A 173 -1.32 -7.12 12.13
C ALA A 173 -1.08 -8.48 12.81
N ILE A 174 0.06 -8.64 13.49
CA ILE A 174 0.36 -9.87 14.26
C ILE A 174 -0.64 -10.06 15.41
N THR A 175 -0.92 -8.99 16.17
CA THR A 175 -1.85 -9.06 17.29
C THR A 175 -3.26 -9.45 16.82
N LEU A 176 -3.73 -8.87 15.73
CA LEU A 176 -5.02 -9.23 15.11
C LEU A 176 -5.01 -10.68 14.64
N GLY A 177 -3.94 -11.11 13.97
CA GLY A 177 -3.81 -12.48 13.49
C GLY A 177 -3.82 -13.52 14.61
N LEU A 178 -3.09 -13.25 15.71
CA LEU A 178 -3.11 -14.11 16.91
C LEU A 178 -4.48 -14.08 17.60
N GLY A 179 -5.11 -12.92 17.72
CA GLY A 179 -6.45 -12.78 18.28
C GLY A 179 -7.48 -13.59 17.50
N ILE A 180 -7.48 -13.50 16.18
CA ILE A 180 -8.36 -14.28 15.31
C ILE A 180 -8.12 -15.78 15.50
N ARG A 181 -6.85 -16.22 15.53
CA ARG A 181 -6.50 -17.62 15.70
C ARG A 181 -6.95 -18.18 17.06
N TRP A 182 -6.81 -17.44 18.14
CA TRP A 182 -7.16 -17.92 19.48
C TRP A 182 -8.64 -17.87 19.79
N PHE A 183 -9.36 -16.88 19.24
CA PHE A 183 -10.77 -16.64 19.54
C PHE A 183 -11.74 -16.97 18.40
N GLY A 184 -11.26 -17.00 17.14
CA GLY A 184 -12.09 -17.19 15.96
C GLY A 184 -12.09 -18.62 15.40
N GLY A 185 -11.01 -19.39 15.64
CA GLY A 185 -10.87 -20.71 15.03
C GLY A 185 -10.82 -20.67 13.49
N ASP A 186 -11.19 -21.80 12.86
CA ASP A 186 -11.21 -21.91 11.39
C ASP A 186 -12.49 -21.33 10.78
N ASP A 187 -13.58 -21.27 11.54
CA ASP A 187 -14.89 -20.73 11.13
C ASP A 187 -15.11 -19.32 11.69
N LEU A 188 -14.31 -18.33 11.22
CA LEU A 188 -14.48 -16.95 11.65
C LEU A 188 -15.80 -16.37 11.08
N PRO A 189 -16.80 -16.06 11.93
CA PRO A 189 -18.04 -15.50 11.44
C PRO A 189 -17.81 -14.16 10.73
N THR A 190 -18.51 -13.92 9.62
CA THR A 190 -18.45 -12.63 8.90
C THR A 190 -18.77 -11.44 9.79
N SER A 191 -19.61 -11.64 10.83
CA SER A 191 -19.93 -10.63 11.83
C SER A 191 -18.71 -10.13 12.61
N VAL A 192 -17.73 -10.99 12.91
CA VAL A 192 -16.50 -10.60 13.60
C VAL A 192 -15.67 -9.66 12.71
N LEU A 193 -15.53 -9.99 11.41
CA LEU A 193 -14.86 -9.12 10.45
C LEU A 193 -15.60 -7.80 10.25
N THR A 194 -16.91 -7.83 10.20
CA THR A 194 -17.75 -6.64 10.12
C THR A 194 -17.53 -5.71 11.31
N TRP A 195 -17.52 -6.23 12.53
CA TRP A 195 -17.22 -5.44 13.73
C TRP A 195 -15.77 -4.93 13.75
N MET A 196 -14.81 -5.75 13.30
CA MET A 196 -13.41 -5.33 13.18
C MET A 196 -13.27 -4.14 12.22
N ILE A 197 -13.95 -4.19 11.07
CA ILE A 197 -13.98 -3.09 10.10
C ILE A 197 -14.65 -1.84 10.73
N ALA A 198 -15.77 -1.99 11.44
CA ALA A 198 -16.45 -0.88 12.10
C ALA A 198 -15.56 -0.22 13.18
N ILE A 199 -14.91 -1.02 14.03
CA ILE A 199 -14.00 -0.54 15.07
C ILE A 199 -12.77 0.16 14.47
N SER A 200 -12.32 -0.31 13.30
CA SER A 200 -11.19 0.33 12.60
C SER A 200 -11.43 1.82 12.31
N ALA A 201 -12.67 2.25 12.11
CA ALA A 201 -13.01 3.65 11.88
C ALA A 201 -12.50 4.57 13.00
N LEU A 202 -12.48 4.08 14.25
CA LEU A 202 -11.97 4.83 15.39
C LEU A 202 -10.51 5.21 15.23
N THR A 203 -9.72 4.40 14.52
CA THR A 203 -8.29 4.69 14.31
C THR A 203 -8.09 5.91 13.42
N TRP A 204 -8.92 6.10 12.38
CA TRP A 204 -8.85 7.29 11.52
C TRP A 204 -9.40 8.52 12.21
N PHE A 205 -10.48 8.42 12.99
CA PHE A 205 -10.99 9.54 13.77
C PHE A 205 -10.00 9.97 14.86
N ALA A 206 -9.43 9.02 15.61
CA ALA A 206 -8.38 9.29 16.57
C ALA A 206 -7.13 9.89 15.90
N GLY A 207 -6.73 9.35 14.74
CA GLY A 207 -5.66 9.89 13.92
C GLY A 207 -5.90 11.34 13.52
N ALA A 208 -7.14 11.69 13.10
CA ALA A 208 -7.53 13.06 12.76
C ALA A 208 -7.41 14.00 13.97
N VAL A 209 -7.84 13.57 15.17
CA VAL A 209 -7.70 14.34 16.41
C VAL A 209 -6.23 14.57 16.77
N VAL A 210 -5.39 13.53 16.65
CA VAL A 210 -3.95 13.65 16.93
C VAL A 210 -3.29 14.57 15.92
N PHE A 211 -3.58 14.42 14.63
CA PHE A 211 -2.97 15.23 13.57
C PHE A 211 -3.41 16.69 13.62
N HIS A 212 -4.63 16.97 14.07
CA HIS A 212 -5.10 18.33 14.29
C HIS A 212 -4.20 19.12 15.26
N ARG A 213 -3.60 18.43 16.24
CA ARG A 213 -2.69 19.01 17.23
C ARG A 213 -1.27 19.28 16.71
N VAL A 214 -0.96 18.91 15.45
CA VAL A 214 0.33 19.24 14.84
C VAL A 214 0.44 20.76 14.70
N THR A 215 1.57 21.32 15.18
CA THR A 215 1.91 22.73 14.99
C THR A 215 2.48 22.89 13.59
N GLU A 216 1.70 23.45 12.68
CA GLU A 216 2.09 23.66 11.29
C GLU A 216 2.26 25.17 11.02
N PRO A 217 3.43 25.66 10.57
CA PRO A 217 3.58 27.03 10.12
C PRO A 217 2.75 27.28 8.86
N ALA A 218 2.22 28.50 8.72
CA ALA A 218 1.52 28.88 7.48
C ALA A 218 2.43 28.74 6.29
N GLY A 219 1.97 28.07 5.26
CA GLY A 219 2.72 27.88 4.03
C GLY A 219 2.36 28.89 2.96
N GLU A 220 3.27 29.04 1.99
CA GLU A 220 2.99 29.81 0.79
C GLU A 220 1.80 29.20 0.03
N THR A 221 0.90 30.08 -0.42
CA THR A 221 -0.23 29.72 -1.25
C THR A 221 0.10 30.06 -2.70
N SER A 222 -0.15 29.15 -3.64
CA SER A 222 0.04 29.39 -5.07
C SER A 222 -1.25 29.12 -5.82
N GLU A 223 -1.51 29.97 -6.83
CA GLU A 223 -2.63 29.80 -7.76
C GLU A 223 -2.18 29.12 -9.06
N ASP A 224 -1.49 27.98 -8.97
CA ASP A 224 -1.09 27.24 -10.16
C ASP A 224 -2.29 26.75 -10.96
N SER A 225 -2.26 26.91 -12.29
CA SER A 225 -3.32 26.45 -13.19
C SER A 225 -3.30 24.91 -13.31
N ALA A 226 -4.45 24.31 -13.13
CA ALA A 226 -4.65 22.85 -13.12
C ALA A 226 -4.53 22.16 -14.51
N GLY A 227 -4.11 22.87 -15.57
CA GLY A 227 -4.36 22.44 -16.95
C GLY A 227 -3.26 21.68 -17.69
N SER A 228 -2.01 21.71 -17.23
CA SER A 228 -0.88 21.24 -18.05
C SER A 228 -0.43 19.80 -17.77
N TRP A 229 -0.74 19.24 -16.61
CA TRP A 229 -0.15 17.97 -16.14
C TRP A 229 -0.43 16.76 -17.05
N VAL A 230 -1.59 16.69 -17.73
CA VAL A 230 -1.90 15.57 -18.63
C VAL A 230 -1.00 15.63 -19.86
N LYS A 231 -0.84 16.83 -20.43
CA LYS A 231 0.01 17.06 -21.59
C LYS A 231 1.48 16.79 -21.27
N GLU A 232 1.98 17.35 -20.16
CA GLU A 232 3.36 17.12 -19.69
C GLU A 232 3.63 15.64 -19.41
N SER A 233 2.65 14.93 -18.82
CA SER A 233 2.78 13.48 -18.58
C SER A 233 2.86 12.69 -19.88
N TRP A 234 2.09 13.07 -20.87
CA TRP A 234 2.09 12.41 -22.18
C TRP A 234 3.38 12.69 -22.95
N GLU A 235 3.82 13.93 -22.98
CA GLU A 235 5.10 14.32 -23.61
C GLU A 235 6.26 13.58 -22.98
N LEU A 236 6.32 13.49 -21.64
CA LEU A 236 7.39 12.75 -20.94
C LEU A 236 7.37 11.25 -21.29
N LEU A 237 6.20 10.63 -21.37
CA LEU A 237 6.08 9.20 -21.73
C LEU A 237 6.41 8.93 -23.20
N SER A 238 6.15 9.90 -24.11
CA SER A 238 6.44 9.74 -25.53
C SER A 238 7.91 10.03 -25.87
N ASP A 239 8.52 11.02 -25.26
CA ASP A 239 9.81 11.56 -25.67
C ASP A 239 10.97 10.94 -24.88
N ASP A 240 10.77 10.54 -23.62
CA ASP A 240 11.80 9.90 -22.79
C ASP A 240 11.70 8.38 -22.84
N ALA A 241 12.47 7.75 -23.73
CA ALA A 241 12.48 6.30 -23.87
C ALA A 241 12.99 5.54 -22.61
N PRO A 242 14.06 5.98 -21.91
CA PRO A 242 14.47 5.38 -20.63
C PRO A 242 13.36 5.40 -19.58
N PHE A 243 12.68 6.54 -19.41
CA PHE A 243 11.58 6.68 -18.47
C PHE A 243 10.37 5.81 -18.87
N ARG A 244 9.99 5.82 -20.14
CA ARG A 244 8.92 4.95 -20.66
C ARG A 244 9.20 3.48 -20.40
N ASN A 245 10.44 3.01 -20.68
CA ASN A 245 10.84 1.63 -20.43
C ASN A 245 10.75 1.28 -18.94
N PHE A 246 11.18 2.16 -18.07
CA PHE A 246 11.00 1.98 -16.63
C PHE A 246 9.53 1.87 -16.23
N VAL A 247 8.64 2.74 -16.75
CA VAL A 247 7.20 2.68 -16.46
C VAL A 247 6.60 1.37 -16.93
N ILE A 248 6.98 0.87 -18.11
CA ILE A 248 6.55 -0.45 -18.63
C ILE A 248 7.02 -1.57 -17.70
N VAL A 249 8.31 -1.60 -17.39
CA VAL A 249 8.87 -2.63 -16.48
C VAL A 249 8.18 -2.58 -15.12
N ARG A 250 8.07 -1.39 -14.52
CA ARG A 250 7.38 -1.19 -13.24
C ARG A 250 5.95 -1.75 -13.26
N SER A 251 5.29 -1.65 -14.40
CA SER A 251 3.91 -2.14 -14.59
C SER A 251 3.85 -3.66 -14.68
N LEU A 252 4.80 -4.27 -15.36
CA LEU A 252 4.91 -5.74 -15.45
C LEU A 252 5.26 -6.37 -14.08
N LEU A 253 5.96 -5.63 -13.21
CA LEU A 253 6.30 -6.07 -11.86
C LEU A 253 5.16 -5.97 -10.84
N LEU A 254 3.90 -5.81 -11.28
CA LEU A 254 2.70 -5.81 -10.43
C LEU A 254 2.38 -7.19 -9.83
N VAL A 255 3.01 -8.24 -10.31
CA VAL A 255 2.82 -9.62 -9.84
C VAL A 255 2.80 -9.72 -8.31
N SER A 256 3.80 -9.19 -7.64
CA SER A 256 3.89 -9.23 -6.17
C SER A 256 2.89 -8.33 -5.45
N ALA A 257 2.31 -7.35 -6.15
CA ALA A 257 1.35 -6.40 -5.57
C ALA A 257 -0.07 -6.97 -5.53
N LEU A 258 -0.48 -7.66 -6.60
CA LEU A 258 -1.86 -8.06 -6.85
C LEU A 258 -2.14 -9.51 -6.47
N SER A 259 -1.17 -10.42 -6.62
CA SER A 259 -1.36 -11.85 -6.35
C SER A 259 -1.64 -12.23 -4.88
N PRO A 260 -1.19 -11.49 -3.83
CA PRO A 260 -1.46 -11.90 -2.45
C PRO A 260 -2.96 -12.04 -2.11
N ALA A 261 -3.83 -11.20 -2.69
CA ALA A 261 -5.26 -11.30 -2.48
C ALA A 261 -5.84 -12.65 -2.93
N PHE A 262 -5.30 -13.20 -4.02
CA PHE A 262 -5.73 -14.49 -4.55
C PHE A 262 -5.28 -15.68 -3.69
N PHE A 263 -4.19 -15.57 -2.94
CA PHE A 263 -3.80 -16.61 -1.97
C PHE A 263 -4.78 -16.70 -0.81
N VAL A 264 -5.23 -15.54 -0.31
CA VAL A 264 -6.24 -15.48 0.74
C VAL A 264 -7.57 -16.03 0.26
N SER A 265 -8.01 -15.63 -0.95
CA SER A 265 -9.22 -16.14 -1.58
C SER A 265 -9.17 -17.66 -1.77
N LEU A 266 -8.06 -18.17 -2.30
CA LEU A 266 -7.84 -19.61 -2.51
C LEU A 266 -7.89 -20.40 -1.20
N SER A 267 -7.34 -19.85 -0.12
CA SER A 267 -7.41 -20.45 1.23
C SER A 267 -8.84 -20.47 1.76
N ALA A 268 -9.59 -19.36 1.58
CA ALA A 268 -10.99 -19.28 1.99
C ALA A 268 -11.90 -20.24 1.21
N GLU A 269 -11.64 -20.43 -0.09
CA GLU A 269 -12.40 -21.37 -0.94
C GLU A 269 -12.19 -22.85 -0.56
N ARG A 270 -11.01 -23.20 -0.05
CA ARG A 270 -10.65 -24.59 0.24
C ARG A 270 -11.04 -25.08 1.63
N GLY A 271 -11.08 -24.19 2.63
CA GLY A 271 -11.62 -24.49 3.97
C GLY A 271 -10.91 -25.59 4.78
N ASP A 272 -9.77 -26.11 4.28
CA ASP A 272 -9.14 -27.30 4.83
C ASP A 272 -8.00 -26.97 5.83
N GLY A 273 -8.26 -27.22 7.13
CA GLY A 273 -7.24 -27.29 8.17
C GLY A 273 -7.08 -26.03 9.04
N GLU A 274 -6.44 -26.20 10.18
CA GLU A 274 -6.26 -25.19 11.24
C GLU A 274 -5.56 -23.87 10.78
N LEU A 275 -4.85 -23.88 9.64
CA LEU A 275 -4.10 -22.75 9.12
C LEU A 275 -4.72 -22.11 7.89
N SER A 276 -5.84 -22.60 7.41
CA SER A 276 -6.56 -22.02 6.27
C SER A 276 -7.28 -20.71 6.61
N GLY A 277 -7.44 -20.39 7.89
CA GLY A 277 -8.08 -19.19 8.39
C GLY A 277 -7.30 -17.89 8.11
N LEU A 278 -7.94 -16.75 8.29
CA LEU A 278 -7.37 -15.42 8.06
C LEU A 278 -6.19 -15.07 8.98
N GLY A 279 -6.16 -15.61 10.20
CA GLY A 279 -5.14 -15.30 11.21
C GLY A 279 -3.69 -15.47 10.74
N PRO A 280 -3.31 -16.62 10.16
CA PRO A 280 -1.97 -16.84 9.61
C PRO A 280 -1.54 -15.84 8.56
N PHE A 281 -2.45 -15.35 7.70
CA PHE A 281 -2.14 -14.33 6.69
C PHE A 281 -1.87 -12.96 7.31
N LEU A 282 -2.59 -12.60 8.37
CA LEU A 282 -2.33 -11.36 9.11
C LEU A 282 -0.98 -11.41 9.83
N ILE A 283 -0.64 -12.54 10.46
CA ILE A 283 0.67 -12.77 11.08
C ILE A 283 1.77 -12.66 10.00
N ALA A 284 1.60 -13.33 8.87
CA ALA A 284 2.53 -13.30 7.75
C ALA A 284 2.72 -11.87 7.19
N SER A 285 1.63 -11.10 7.05
CA SER A 285 1.65 -9.70 6.63
C SER A 285 2.45 -8.83 7.61
N GLY A 286 2.19 -8.99 8.91
CA GLY A 286 2.88 -8.24 9.96
C GLY A 286 4.37 -8.56 10.03
N ALA A 287 4.73 -9.84 9.98
CA ALA A 287 6.12 -10.29 9.96
C ALA A 287 6.85 -9.75 8.70
N ALA A 288 6.22 -9.82 7.53
CA ALA A 288 6.79 -9.27 6.30
C ALA A 288 6.97 -7.74 6.35
N ALA A 289 6.07 -7.00 7.02
CA ALA A 289 6.19 -5.55 7.20
C ALA A 289 7.37 -5.18 8.10
N ILE A 290 7.55 -5.91 9.21
CA ILE A 290 8.64 -5.67 10.17
C ILE A 290 10.00 -6.00 9.53
N LEU A 291 10.13 -7.19 8.93
CA LEU A 291 11.38 -7.67 8.35
C LEU A 291 11.73 -6.99 7.03
N GLY A 292 10.72 -6.75 6.19
CA GLY A 292 10.92 -6.26 4.83
C GLY A 292 11.42 -4.82 4.77
N GLY A 293 11.03 -3.97 5.71
CA GLY A 293 11.37 -2.56 5.67
C GLY A 293 12.88 -2.31 5.73
N GLN A 294 13.58 -2.96 6.67
CA GLN A 294 15.03 -2.75 6.88
C GLN A 294 15.88 -3.42 5.79
N VAL A 295 15.53 -4.66 5.42
CA VAL A 295 16.29 -5.43 4.41
C VAL A 295 16.16 -4.80 3.04
N SER A 296 14.95 -4.38 2.67
CA SER A 296 14.67 -3.81 1.35
C SER A 296 15.39 -2.49 1.10
N GLY A 297 15.52 -1.64 2.14
CA GLY A 297 16.29 -0.39 2.03
C GLY A 297 17.73 -0.66 1.65
N LYS A 298 18.43 -1.49 2.43
CA LYS A 298 19.85 -1.82 2.20
C LYS A 298 20.11 -2.47 0.82
N LEU A 299 19.21 -3.34 0.36
CA LEU A 299 19.33 -3.97 -0.96
C LEU A 299 19.12 -2.97 -2.08
N SER A 300 18.12 -2.09 -1.94
CA SER A 300 17.80 -1.07 -2.92
C SER A 300 18.89 0.00 -3.06
N ASP A 301 19.56 0.35 -1.96
CA ASP A 301 20.68 1.30 -1.96
C ASP A 301 21.89 0.76 -2.74
N LYS A 302 22.11 -0.57 -2.74
CA LYS A 302 23.17 -1.20 -3.52
C LYS A 302 22.87 -1.24 -5.02
N SER A 303 21.68 -1.64 -5.41
CA SER A 303 21.17 -1.62 -6.80
C SER A 303 19.65 -1.77 -6.79
N SER A 304 18.98 -0.68 -7.10
CA SER A 304 17.52 -0.66 -7.23
C SER A 304 17.04 -1.54 -8.39
N LYS A 305 17.80 -1.56 -9.52
CA LYS A 305 17.54 -2.45 -10.67
C LYS A 305 17.60 -3.92 -10.25
N SER A 306 18.67 -4.36 -9.62
CA SER A 306 18.85 -5.76 -9.21
C SER A 306 17.77 -6.17 -8.21
N THR A 307 17.45 -5.33 -7.23
CA THR A 307 16.42 -5.61 -6.23
C THR A 307 15.05 -5.77 -6.88
N MET A 308 14.67 -4.93 -7.84
CA MET A 308 13.43 -5.10 -8.61
C MET A 308 13.40 -6.42 -9.38
N THR A 309 14.50 -6.72 -10.11
CA THR A 309 14.59 -7.88 -11.00
C THR A 309 14.52 -9.19 -10.21
N TRP A 310 15.35 -9.33 -9.18
CA TRP A 310 15.35 -10.52 -8.32
C TRP A 310 14.07 -10.67 -7.53
N GLY A 311 13.54 -9.57 -7.00
CA GLY A 311 12.26 -9.58 -6.26
C GLY A 311 11.11 -10.06 -7.14
N ALA A 312 10.99 -9.57 -8.38
CA ALA A 312 9.95 -10.01 -9.29
C ALA A 312 10.14 -11.47 -9.75
N GLY A 313 11.39 -11.88 -9.99
CA GLY A 313 11.71 -13.27 -10.31
C GLY A 313 11.28 -14.22 -9.19
N LEU A 314 11.63 -13.89 -7.94
CA LEU A 314 11.24 -14.68 -6.79
C LEU A 314 9.72 -14.72 -6.63
N ALA A 315 9.01 -13.58 -6.82
CA ALA A 315 7.56 -13.56 -6.78
C ALA A 315 6.94 -14.50 -7.83
N SER A 316 7.47 -14.50 -9.06
CA SER A 316 6.99 -15.39 -10.13
C SER A 316 7.24 -16.87 -9.80
N VAL A 317 8.41 -17.21 -9.23
CA VAL A 317 8.73 -18.56 -8.79
C VAL A 317 7.78 -19.02 -7.66
N ILE A 318 7.50 -18.15 -6.69
CA ILE A 318 6.54 -18.45 -5.61
C ILE A 318 5.16 -18.76 -6.19
N LEU A 319 4.69 -17.97 -7.16
CA LEU A 319 3.41 -18.21 -7.81
C LEU A 319 3.38 -19.57 -8.53
N LEU A 320 4.40 -19.87 -9.31
CA LEU A 320 4.50 -21.14 -10.03
C LEU A 320 4.56 -22.32 -9.05
N ALA A 321 5.30 -22.19 -7.93
CA ALA A 321 5.36 -23.21 -6.89
C ALA A 321 3.99 -23.45 -6.24
N VAL A 322 3.25 -22.38 -5.91
CA VAL A 322 1.88 -22.50 -5.38
C VAL A 322 0.96 -23.16 -6.41
N MET A 323 1.01 -22.75 -7.68
CA MET A 323 0.20 -23.35 -8.73
C MET A 323 0.52 -24.84 -8.91
N ALA A 324 1.79 -25.22 -8.91
CA ALA A 324 2.21 -26.61 -9.00
C ALA A 324 1.73 -27.42 -7.78
N GLN A 325 1.86 -26.88 -6.58
CA GLN A 325 1.39 -27.55 -5.36
C GLN A 325 -0.13 -27.74 -5.39
N VAL A 326 -0.90 -26.71 -5.79
CA VAL A 326 -2.36 -26.80 -5.91
C VAL A 326 -2.82 -27.84 -6.92
N THR A 327 -2.03 -28.03 -8.01
CA THR A 327 -2.40 -28.91 -9.12
C THR A 327 -1.97 -30.36 -8.89
N PHE A 328 -0.82 -30.59 -8.24
CA PHE A 328 -0.18 -31.91 -8.20
C PHE A 328 -0.09 -32.53 -6.79
N ALA A 329 -0.29 -31.75 -5.71
CA ALA A 329 -0.23 -32.30 -4.36
C ALA A 329 -1.62 -32.78 -3.92
N GLU A 330 -1.73 -34.08 -3.58
CA GLU A 330 -2.95 -34.66 -2.99
C GLU A 330 -3.13 -34.19 -1.55
N ASP A 331 -2.02 -34.13 -0.77
CA ASP A 331 -1.98 -33.66 0.60
C ASP A 331 -1.57 -32.18 0.65
N TRP A 332 -2.53 -31.30 0.81
CA TRP A 332 -2.32 -29.88 0.95
C TRP A 332 -1.97 -29.51 2.40
N SER A 333 -0.76 -29.04 2.62
CA SER A 333 -0.39 -28.47 3.92
C SER A 333 -1.02 -27.08 4.10
N GLY A 334 -1.85 -26.90 5.13
CA GLY A 334 -2.46 -25.61 5.49
C GLY A 334 -1.45 -24.47 5.71
N TRP A 335 -0.17 -24.78 5.88
CA TRP A 335 0.93 -23.81 6.00
C TRP A 335 1.41 -23.23 4.67
N ALA A 336 1.17 -23.90 3.57
CA ALA A 336 1.76 -23.54 2.28
C ALA A 336 1.35 -22.16 1.79
N LEU A 337 0.06 -21.82 1.85
CA LEU A 337 -0.45 -20.51 1.41
C LEU A 337 0.00 -19.36 2.32
N PRO A 338 -0.09 -19.44 3.66
CA PRO A 338 0.46 -18.41 4.56
C PRO A 338 1.96 -18.18 4.39
N VAL A 339 2.76 -19.24 4.18
CA VAL A 339 4.20 -19.12 3.93
C VAL A 339 4.45 -18.46 2.57
N ALA A 340 3.76 -18.88 1.51
CA ALA A 340 3.86 -18.26 0.20
C ALA A 340 3.41 -16.78 0.25
N TYR A 341 2.36 -16.47 0.99
CA TYR A 341 1.90 -15.11 1.24
C TYR A 341 2.95 -14.25 1.95
N PHE A 342 3.61 -14.80 3.00
CA PHE A 342 4.71 -14.13 3.68
C PHE A 342 5.84 -13.79 2.70
N LEU A 343 6.29 -14.79 1.95
CA LEU A 343 7.41 -14.63 1.00
C LEU A 343 7.09 -13.63 -0.10
N ILE A 344 5.87 -13.67 -0.67
CA ILE A 344 5.50 -12.73 -1.74
C ILE A 344 5.30 -11.30 -1.20
N THR A 345 4.80 -11.15 0.03
CA THR A 345 4.63 -9.84 0.68
C THR A 345 5.97 -9.23 1.05
N LEU A 346 6.91 -10.04 1.54
CA LEU A 346 8.29 -9.64 1.80
C LEU A 346 8.97 -9.18 0.49
N THR A 347 8.85 -9.98 -0.56
CA THR A 347 9.36 -9.68 -1.90
C THR A 347 8.74 -8.40 -2.46
N HIS A 348 7.42 -8.22 -2.30
CA HIS A 348 6.71 -7.00 -2.71
C HIS A 348 7.26 -5.75 -2.02
N THR A 349 7.60 -5.85 -0.74
CA THR A 349 8.19 -4.72 -0.01
C THR A 349 9.52 -4.29 -0.65
N GLY A 350 10.38 -5.26 -1.02
CA GLY A 350 11.63 -5.00 -1.74
C GLY A 350 11.41 -4.34 -3.11
N VAL A 351 10.54 -4.93 -3.93
CA VAL A 351 10.20 -4.39 -5.26
C VAL A 351 9.62 -2.97 -5.15
N ARG A 352 8.77 -2.71 -4.16
CA ARG A 352 8.15 -1.40 -3.93
C ARG A 352 9.18 -0.33 -3.55
N VAL A 353 10.12 -0.65 -2.65
CA VAL A 353 11.21 0.27 -2.26
C VAL A 353 12.10 0.54 -3.48
N ALA A 354 12.56 -0.51 -4.14
CA ALA A 354 13.46 -0.40 -5.27
C ALA A 354 12.88 0.42 -6.44
N ARG A 355 11.59 0.26 -6.76
CA ARG A 355 10.91 1.09 -7.78
C ARG A 355 10.88 2.57 -7.43
N LYS A 356 10.71 2.89 -6.14
CA LYS A 356 10.72 4.29 -5.67
C LYS A 356 12.12 4.88 -5.74
N THR A 357 13.14 4.12 -5.34
CA THR A 357 14.54 4.55 -5.43
C THR A 357 14.94 4.75 -6.89
N TYR A 358 14.65 3.78 -7.76
CA TYR A 358 14.99 3.84 -9.17
C TYR A 358 14.48 5.10 -9.87
N VAL A 359 13.19 5.45 -9.70
CA VAL A 359 12.61 6.64 -10.35
C VAL A 359 13.19 7.95 -9.81
N VAL A 360 13.62 7.98 -8.54
CA VAL A 360 14.25 9.14 -7.92
C VAL A 360 15.69 9.32 -8.45
N ASP A 361 16.38 8.21 -8.70
CA ASP A 361 17.76 8.21 -9.19
C ASP A 361 17.83 8.45 -10.71
N MET A 362 16.73 8.27 -11.44
CA MET A 362 16.66 8.56 -12.88
C MET A 362 16.68 10.04 -13.23
N ALA A 363 16.26 10.92 -12.32
CA ALA A 363 16.05 12.33 -12.61
C ALA A 363 16.76 13.23 -11.58
N GLU A 364 17.26 14.38 -12.05
CA GLU A 364 17.91 15.39 -11.23
C GLU A 364 17.00 16.60 -10.99
N GLY A 365 17.20 17.27 -9.86
CA GLY A 365 16.52 18.54 -9.54
C GLY A 365 14.98 18.46 -9.56
N ASP A 366 14.35 19.46 -10.14
CA ASP A 366 12.89 19.61 -10.21
C ASP A 366 12.20 18.57 -11.09
N GLN A 367 12.91 17.98 -12.06
CA GLN A 367 12.39 16.91 -12.92
C GLN A 367 12.02 15.67 -12.11
N ARG A 368 12.70 15.42 -10.98
CA ARG A 368 12.40 14.28 -10.09
C ARG A 368 10.95 14.23 -9.65
N THR A 369 10.38 15.37 -9.30
CA THR A 369 8.96 15.45 -8.87
C THR A 369 8.01 15.07 -10.01
N THR A 370 8.28 15.54 -11.21
CA THR A 370 7.49 15.24 -12.41
C THR A 370 7.57 13.75 -12.76
N TYR A 371 8.77 13.15 -12.78
CA TYR A 371 8.96 11.72 -13.03
C TYR A 371 8.20 10.84 -12.04
N VAL A 372 8.29 11.16 -10.74
CA VAL A 372 7.55 10.43 -9.70
C VAL A 372 6.03 10.57 -9.90
N ALA A 373 5.55 11.76 -10.18
CA ALA A 373 4.11 12.02 -10.38
C ALA A 373 3.56 11.27 -11.60
N VAL A 374 4.23 11.40 -12.75
CA VAL A 374 3.84 10.73 -14.00
C VAL A 374 3.89 9.21 -13.85
N ALA A 375 4.99 8.67 -13.27
CA ALA A 375 5.10 7.23 -13.02
C ALA A 375 4.00 6.71 -12.08
N ASN A 376 3.57 7.48 -11.09
CA ASN A 376 2.48 7.10 -10.18
C ASN A 376 1.12 7.15 -10.89
N SER A 377 0.85 8.19 -11.70
CA SER A 377 -0.40 8.31 -12.45
C SER A 377 -0.55 7.20 -13.48
N ALA A 378 0.51 6.93 -14.26
CA ALA A 378 0.55 5.81 -15.22
C ALA A 378 0.31 4.47 -14.50
N MET A 379 0.96 4.25 -13.34
CA MET A 379 0.76 3.07 -12.53
C MET A 379 -0.68 2.91 -12.06
N GLY A 380 -1.34 4.01 -11.68
CA GLY A 380 -2.75 3.98 -11.26
C GLY A 380 -3.67 3.45 -12.37
N VAL A 381 -3.48 3.90 -13.60
CA VAL A 381 -4.24 3.41 -14.78
C VAL A 381 -3.96 1.93 -15.02
N ILE A 382 -2.68 1.55 -15.04
CA ILE A 382 -2.28 0.16 -15.33
C ILE A 382 -2.75 -0.81 -14.25
N LEU A 383 -2.75 -0.39 -12.98
CA LEU A 383 -3.30 -1.19 -11.87
C LEU A 383 -4.78 -1.53 -12.09
N LEU A 384 -5.59 -0.54 -12.53
CA LEU A 384 -7.00 -0.78 -12.83
C LEU A 384 -7.17 -1.75 -14.01
N ALA A 385 -6.43 -1.53 -15.10
CA ALA A 385 -6.49 -2.39 -16.27
C ALA A 385 -6.05 -3.83 -15.94
N THR A 386 -4.93 -4.00 -15.24
CA THR A 386 -4.41 -5.31 -14.82
C THR A 386 -5.37 -6.00 -13.84
N GLY A 387 -5.97 -5.23 -12.94
CA GLY A 387 -6.98 -5.75 -12.01
C GLY A 387 -8.24 -6.23 -12.72
N ALA A 388 -8.72 -5.48 -13.72
CA ALA A 388 -9.88 -5.89 -14.52
C ALA A 388 -9.59 -7.18 -15.33
N ILE A 389 -8.40 -7.27 -15.95
CA ILE A 389 -7.98 -8.46 -16.69
C ILE A 389 -7.88 -9.67 -15.73
N SER A 390 -7.15 -9.52 -14.61
CA SER A 390 -6.99 -10.60 -13.65
C SER A 390 -8.32 -11.02 -13.02
N GLY A 391 -9.24 -10.07 -12.83
CA GLY A 391 -10.60 -10.35 -12.36
C GLY A 391 -11.43 -11.14 -13.35
N GLY A 392 -11.38 -10.78 -14.63
CA GLY A 392 -12.00 -11.56 -15.70
C GLY A 392 -11.45 -12.99 -15.78
N LEU A 393 -10.14 -13.16 -15.63
CA LEU A 393 -9.52 -14.47 -15.58
C LEU A 393 -9.89 -15.26 -14.32
N ALA A 394 -10.05 -14.59 -13.18
CA ALA A 394 -10.48 -15.23 -11.94
C ALA A 394 -11.92 -15.79 -12.01
N MET A 395 -12.76 -15.26 -12.89
CA MET A 395 -14.10 -15.86 -13.17
C MET A 395 -13.99 -17.24 -13.84
N LEU A 396 -12.89 -17.51 -14.53
CA LEU A 396 -12.58 -18.84 -15.10
C LEU A 396 -11.87 -19.75 -14.07
N GLY A 397 -11.47 -19.20 -12.94
CA GLY A 397 -10.79 -19.87 -11.84
C GLY A 397 -9.55 -19.10 -11.37
N THR A 398 -9.29 -19.12 -10.06
CA THR A 398 -8.18 -18.40 -9.40
C THR A 398 -6.81 -18.73 -10.02
N MET A 399 -6.63 -19.97 -10.52
CA MET A 399 -5.38 -20.40 -11.16
C MET A 399 -5.07 -19.62 -12.45
N TRP A 400 -6.06 -19.21 -13.24
CA TRP A 400 -5.85 -18.41 -14.44
C TRP A 400 -5.30 -17.02 -14.11
N ALA A 401 -5.82 -16.40 -13.03
CA ALA A 401 -5.30 -15.12 -12.57
C ALA A 401 -3.87 -15.22 -12.04
N LEU A 402 -3.54 -16.27 -11.28
CA LEU A 402 -2.18 -16.52 -10.80
C LEU A 402 -1.21 -16.79 -11.95
N GLY A 403 -1.61 -17.58 -12.93
CA GLY A 403 -0.83 -17.85 -14.16
C GLY A 403 -0.54 -16.58 -14.96
N PHE A 404 -1.55 -15.71 -15.11
CA PHE A 404 -1.38 -14.41 -15.75
C PHE A 404 -0.32 -13.55 -15.03
N PHE A 405 -0.37 -13.45 -13.71
CA PHE A 405 0.64 -12.74 -12.95
C PHE A 405 2.04 -13.36 -13.05
N ALA A 406 2.14 -14.68 -13.04
CA ALA A 406 3.42 -15.36 -13.21
C ALA A 406 4.06 -15.01 -14.56
N VAL A 407 3.27 -15.04 -15.65
CA VAL A 407 3.73 -14.66 -16.99
C VAL A 407 4.15 -13.20 -17.05
N LEU A 408 3.32 -12.28 -16.54
CA LEU A 408 3.66 -10.85 -16.47
C LEU A 408 4.97 -10.63 -15.69
N GLY A 409 5.14 -11.31 -14.56
CA GLY A 409 6.35 -11.22 -13.76
C GLY A 409 7.59 -11.70 -14.50
N LEU A 410 7.53 -12.82 -15.21
CA LEU A 410 8.65 -13.35 -16.00
C LEU A 410 9.02 -12.40 -17.15
N ILE A 411 8.04 -11.86 -17.87
CA ILE A 411 8.28 -10.85 -18.91
C ILE A 411 8.91 -9.60 -18.27
N GLY A 412 8.39 -9.16 -17.13
CA GLY A 412 8.91 -8.01 -16.36
C GLY A 412 10.36 -8.21 -15.93
N VAL A 413 10.74 -9.43 -15.50
CA VAL A 413 12.14 -9.78 -15.17
C VAL A 413 13.05 -9.69 -16.40
N ALA A 414 12.61 -10.24 -17.55
CA ALA A 414 13.38 -10.17 -18.78
C ALA A 414 13.64 -8.71 -19.20
N MET A 415 12.61 -7.87 -19.17
CA MET A 415 12.73 -6.45 -19.51
C MET A 415 13.52 -5.65 -18.46
N ALA A 416 13.37 -5.95 -17.16
CA ALA A 416 14.10 -5.28 -16.09
C ALA A 416 15.61 -5.47 -16.19
N ARG A 417 16.07 -6.62 -16.71
CA ARG A 417 17.51 -6.87 -16.97
C ARG A 417 18.08 -5.91 -17.99
N ALA A 418 17.27 -5.45 -18.94
CA ALA A 418 17.68 -4.51 -19.99
C ALA A 418 17.70 -3.03 -19.53
N LEU A 419 17.11 -2.71 -18.38
CA LEU A 419 17.17 -1.34 -17.84
C LEU A 419 18.62 -0.97 -17.48
N PRO A 420 19.01 0.32 -17.61
CA PRO A 420 20.28 0.81 -17.07
C PRO A 420 20.29 0.70 -15.53
N ASP A 421 21.45 0.54 -14.92
CA ASP A 421 21.61 0.68 -13.48
C ASP A 421 21.84 2.16 -13.16
N VAL A 422 20.86 2.78 -12.48
CA VAL A 422 20.87 4.20 -12.12
C VAL A 422 21.30 4.42 -10.68
N SER A 423 21.52 3.35 -9.92
CA SER A 423 21.98 3.45 -8.54
C SER A 423 23.39 4.00 -8.50
N ALA A 424 23.66 4.94 -7.60
CA ALA A 424 25.00 5.51 -7.45
C ALA A 424 25.99 4.38 -7.20
N LYS A 425 27.00 4.29 -8.06
CA LYS A 425 28.18 3.47 -7.80
C LYS A 425 28.93 4.19 -6.68
N GLY A 426 28.79 3.69 -5.44
CA GLY A 426 29.62 4.11 -4.34
C GLY A 426 31.07 3.71 -4.58
#